data_923cfb63a29d1982458858d84590e655
#
_entry.id   923cfb63a29d1982458858d84590e655
#
_cell.length_a   1.000
_cell.length_b   1.000
_cell.length_c   1.000
_cell.angle_alpha   90.00
_cell.angle_beta   90.00
_cell.angle_gamma   90.00
#
_symmetry.space_group_name_H-M   'P 1'
#
loop_
_entity.id
_entity.type
_entity.pdbx_description
1 polymer ?
#
loop_
_entity_poly.entity_id
_entity_poly.type
_entity_poly.pdbx_seq_one_letter_code
_entity_poly.pdbx_strand_id
1 'polypeptide(L)'
;MQVLEDYIVENGKPHKILHDNGKQFTSKMFRHFLQRNNIKDKSIPARYPQLQGKIEAYNKIVKNEFLVVENISSVEEGKRRYSMFVKVYNEEREHGGINGFTPSEMFLMKGTRLNNHNSNKRVKQIKSVTHVGK
;
A
#
# COMPACT_ATOMS: atom_id res chain seq x y z
N MET A 1 -3.67 -15.75 4.83
CA MET A 1 -4.39 -16.10 3.57
C MET A 1 -5.58 -15.17 3.38
N GLN A 2 -6.51 -15.09 4.32
CA GLN A 2 -7.70 -14.25 4.21
C GLN A 2 -7.41 -12.81 3.75
N VAL A 3 -6.46 -12.13 4.40
CA VAL A 3 -6.08 -10.75 4.03
C VAL A 3 -5.66 -10.60 2.56
N LEU A 4 -4.97 -11.60 2.00
CA LEU A 4 -4.55 -11.58 0.60
C LEU A 4 -5.71 -11.89 -0.35
N GLU A 5 -6.62 -12.76 0.04
CA GLU A 5 -7.85 -13.05 -0.71
C GLU A 5 -8.74 -11.82 -0.75
N ASP A 6 -8.95 -11.15 0.37
CA ASP A 6 -9.73 -9.91 0.47
C ASP A 6 -9.10 -8.80 -0.40
N TYR A 7 -7.79 -8.66 -0.35
CA TYR A 7 -7.06 -7.70 -1.21
C TYR A 7 -7.28 -7.99 -2.70
N ILE A 8 -7.24 -9.26 -3.11
CA ILE A 8 -7.45 -9.65 -4.52
C ILE A 8 -8.85 -9.34 -4.99
N VAL A 9 -9.85 -9.54 -4.12
CA VAL A 9 -11.25 -9.23 -4.43
C VAL A 9 -11.44 -7.72 -4.64
N GLU A 10 -10.85 -6.90 -3.78
CA GLU A 10 -11.02 -5.45 -3.82
C GLU A 10 -10.17 -4.75 -4.89
N ASN A 11 -8.94 -5.20 -5.09
CA ASN A 11 -7.94 -4.48 -5.87
C ASN A 11 -7.43 -5.25 -7.10
N GLY A 12 -7.90 -6.47 -7.31
CA GLY A 12 -7.39 -7.36 -8.33
C GLY A 12 -6.10 -8.08 -7.93
N LYS A 13 -5.66 -9.02 -8.77
CA LYS A 13 -4.48 -9.83 -8.50
C LYS A 13 -3.18 -9.03 -8.61
N PRO A 14 -2.31 -9.03 -7.59
CA PRO A 14 -0.99 -8.45 -7.71
C PRO A 14 -0.14 -9.30 -8.68
N HIS A 15 0.72 -8.65 -9.45
CA HIS A 15 1.64 -9.36 -10.33
C HIS A 15 2.69 -10.17 -9.58
N LYS A 16 3.12 -9.65 -8.43
CA LYS A 16 4.19 -10.21 -7.62
C LYS A 16 3.98 -9.86 -6.15
N ILE A 17 4.30 -10.80 -5.27
CA ILE A 17 4.38 -10.58 -3.82
C ILE A 17 5.84 -10.64 -3.39
N LEU A 18 6.25 -9.64 -2.63
CA LEU A 18 7.54 -9.57 -1.95
C LEU A 18 7.31 -9.86 -0.47
N HIS A 19 8.04 -10.80 0.08
CA HIS A 19 7.95 -11.16 1.49
C HIS A 19 9.32 -11.54 2.08
N ASP A 20 9.43 -11.51 3.38
CA ASP A 20 10.56 -12.08 4.10
C ASP A 20 10.46 -13.62 4.16
N ASN A 21 11.42 -14.26 4.82
CA ASN A 21 11.42 -15.71 5.01
C ASN A 21 10.62 -16.17 6.24
N GLY A 22 9.61 -15.38 6.65
CA GLY A 22 8.70 -15.76 7.72
C GLY A 22 8.01 -17.12 7.46
N LYS A 23 7.79 -17.91 8.51
CA LYS A 23 7.19 -19.26 8.39
C LYS A 23 5.85 -19.27 7.66
N GLN A 24 5.05 -18.20 7.80
CA GLN A 24 3.78 -18.05 7.12
C GLN A 24 3.92 -18.02 5.59
N PHE A 25 5.00 -17.42 5.06
CA PHE A 25 5.25 -17.30 3.63
C PHE A 25 5.99 -18.52 3.03
N THR A 26 6.61 -19.32 3.86
CA THR A 26 7.30 -20.55 3.42
C THR A 26 6.39 -21.79 3.44
N SER A 27 5.15 -21.66 3.90
CA SER A 27 4.18 -22.74 3.96
C SER A 27 3.79 -23.27 2.58
N LYS A 28 3.55 -24.56 2.46
CA LYS A 28 3.08 -25.19 1.22
C LYS A 28 1.75 -24.57 0.74
N MET A 29 0.87 -24.25 1.69
CA MET A 29 -0.43 -23.66 1.41
C MET A 29 -0.32 -22.27 0.77
N PHE A 30 0.56 -21.41 1.28
CA PHE A 30 0.81 -20.09 0.72
C PHE A 30 1.39 -20.17 -0.69
N ARG A 31 2.41 -21.02 -0.91
CA ARG A 31 3.01 -21.21 -2.25
C ARG A 31 1.99 -21.74 -3.25
N HIS A 32 1.19 -22.72 -2.85
CA HIS A 32 0.13 -23.28 -3.70
C HIS A 32 -0.91 -22.23 -4.08
N PHE A 33 -1.31 -21.37 -3.12
CA PHE A 33 -2.21 -20.25 -3.37
C PHE A 33 -1.63 -19.28 -4.42
N LEU A 34 -0.36 -18.89 -4.31
CA LEU A 34 0.29 -17.99 -5.27
C LEU A 34 0.36 -18.61 -6.66
N GLN A 35 0.72 -19.90 -6.76
CA GLN A 35 0.76 -20.63 -8.03
C GLN A 35 -0.61 -20.68 -8.72
N ARG A 36 -1.67 -21.05 -7.98
CA ARG A 36 -3.04 -21.11 -8.52
C ARG A 36 -3.53 -19.77 -9.03
N ASN A 37 -3.07 -18.68 -8.43
CA ASN A 37 -3.44 -17.33 -8.83
C ASN A 37 -2.47 -16.69 -9.83
N ASN A 38 -1.46 -17.42 -10.31
CA ASN A 38 -0.39 -16.89 -11.18
C ASN A 38 0.29 -15.64 -10.60
N ILE A 39 0.51 -15.61 -9.29
CA ILE A 39 1.19 -14.52 -8.60
C ILE A 39 2.65 -14.93 -8.41
N LYS A 40 3.58 -14.07 -8.86
CA LYS A 40 5.02 -14.31 -8.70
C LYS A 40 5.40 -14.18 -7.23
N ASP A 41 6.06 -15.21 -6.72
CA ASP A 41 6.63 -15.29 -5.38
C ASP A 41 8.07 -14.78 -5.41
N LYS A 42 8.40 -13.80 -4.56
CA LYS A 42 9.77 -13.29 -4.40
C LYS A 42 10.11 -13.09 -2.93
N SER A 43 10.95 -13.99 -2.42
CA SER A 43 11.57 -13.81 -1.13
C SER A 43 12.59 -12.66 -1.15
N ILE A 44 12.59 -11.85 -0.11
CA ILE A 44 13.53 -10.76 0.08
C ILE A 44 14.62 -11.24 1.03
N PRO A 45 15.91 -11.01 0.73
CA PRO A 45 16.99 -11.29 1.67
C PRO A 45 16.76 -10.57 3.00
N ALA A 46 17.17 -11.19 4.11
CA ALA A 46 16.93 -10.73 5.48
C ALA A 46 17.46 -9.32 5.79
N ARG A 47 18.21 -8.71 4.88
CA ARG A 47 18.71 -7.33 4.97
C ARG A 47 18.51 -6.62 3.64
N TYR A 48 17.29 -6.14 3.41
CA TYR A 48 17.00 -5.27 2.27
C TYR A 48 16.63 -3.87 2.78
N PRO A 49 17.61 -2.96 2.96
CA PRO A 49 17.44 -1.70 3.70
C PRO A 49 16.36 -0.80 3.11
N GLN A 50 16.22 -0.78 1.79
CA GLN A 50 15.26 0.09 1.11
C GLN A 50 13.79 -0.28 1.39
N LEU A 51 13.49 -1.57 1.50
CA LEU A 51 12.12 -2.01 1.78
C LEU A 51 11.80 -1.90 3.27
N GLN A 52 12.77 -2.26 4.13
CA GLN A 52 12.65 -2.07 5.57
C GLN A 52 12.41 -0.60 5.92
N GLY A 53 13.15 0.32 5.32
CA GLY A 53 12.99 1.75 5.55
C GLY A 53 11.58 2.26 5.24
N LYS A 54 10.92 1.76 4.20
CA LYS A 54 9.53 2.13 3.87
C LYS A 54 8.53 1.61 4.89
N ILE A 55 8.67 0.36 5.32
CA ILE A 55 7.80 -0.26 6.33
C ILE A 55 8.01 0.43 7.69
N GLU A 56 9.24 0.68 8.08
CA GLU A 56 9.58 1.40 9.31
C GLU A 56 9.02 2.82 9.32
N ALA A 57 9.13 3.54 8.20
CA ALA A 57 8.56 4.88 8.05
C ALA A 57 7.03 4.85 8.20
N TYR A 58 6.35 3.90 7.57
CA TYR A 58 4.91 3.74 7.73
C TYR A 58 4.52 3.40 9.18
N ASN A 59 5.20 2.44 9.79
CA ASN A 59 4.96 2.06 11.19
C ASN A 59 5.17 3.23 12.16
N LYS A 60 6.17 4.08 11.89
CA LYS A 60 6.41 5.29 12.67
C LYS A 60 5.27 6.30 12.54
N ILE A 61 4.73 6.47 11.33
CA ILE A 61 3.55 7.32 11.08
C ILE A 61 2.34 6.78 11.84
N VAL A 62 2.03 5.48 11.71
CA VAL A 62 0.92 4.84 12.43
C VAL A 62 1.07 5.00 13.93
N LYS A 63 2.27 4.78 14.47
CA LYS A 63 2.52 4.94 15.90
C LYS A 63 2.29 6.39 16.35
N ASN A 64 2.88 7.36 15.68
CA ASN A 64 2.90 8.74 16.14
C ASN A 64 1.61 9.50 15.83
N GLU A 65 0.94 9.20 14.73
CA GLU A 65 -0.23 9.94 14.27
C GLU A 65 -1.55 9.22 14.57
N PHE A 66 -1.51 7.93 14.85
CA PHE A 66 -2.70 7.15 15.19
C PHE A 66 -2.65 6.62 16.63
N LEU A 67 -1.71 5.72 16.96
CA LEU A 67 -1.72 5.03 18.25
C LEU A 67 -1.48 5.96 19.46
N VAL A 68 -0.66 7.00 19.29
CA VAL A 68 -0.35 7.96 20.37
C VAL A 68 -1.45 9.00 20.53
N VAL A 69 -2.08 9.40 19.43
CA VAL A 69 -3.07 10.49 19.41
C VAL A 69 -4.46 9.97 19.77
N GLU A 70 -4.80 8.76 19.34
CA GLU A 70 -6.13 8.19 19.55
C GLU A 70 -6.23 7.46 20.89
N ASN A 71 -7.13 7.92 21.72
CA ASN A 71 -7.47 7.24 22.99
C ASN A 71 -8.46 6.10 22.71
N ILE A 72 -7.92 4.92 22.37
CA ILE A 72 -8.70 3.75 21.94
C ILE A 72 -9.16 2.98 23.18
N SER A 73 -10.46 2.80 23.33
CA SER A 73 -11.08 2.13 24.48
C SER A 73 -11.36 0.64 24.25
N SER A 74 -11.43 0.20 22.99
CA SER A 74 -11.69 -1.20 22.62
C SER A 74 -11.02 -1.59 21.30
N VAL A 75 -10.89 -2.90 21.06
CA VAL A 75 -10.34 -3.43 19.80
C VAL A 75 -11.23 -3.07 18.60
N GLU A 76 -12.54 -3.12 18.77
CA GLU A 76 -13.51 -2.77 17.74
C GLU A 76 -13.42 -1.29 17.35
N GLU A 77 -13.33 -0.43 18.34
CA GLU A 77 -13.12 1.01 18.13
C GLU A 77 -11.78 1.26 17.43
N GLY A 78 -10.71 0.59 17.87
CA GLY A 78 -9.40 0.66 17.25
C GLY A 78 -9.42 0.28 15.77
N LYS A 79 -10.08 -0.82 15.42
CA LYS A 79 -10.23 -1.25 14.02
C LYS A 79 -10.98 -0.22 13.18
N ARG A 80 -12.08 0.32 13.69
CA ARG A 80 -12.87 1.35 13.00
C ARG A 80 -12.07 2.61 12.74
N ARG A 81 -11.41 3.14 13.77
CA ARG A 81 -10.60 4.36 13.66
C ARG A 81 -9.37 4.16 12.77
N TYR A 82 -8.75 2.98 12.85
CA TYR A 82 -7.63 2.63 11.97
C TYR A 82 -8.06 2.58 10.50
N SER A 83 -9.23 2.05 10.19
CA SER A 83 -9.78 2.06 8.83
C SER A 83 -9.97 3.49 8.30
N MET A 84 -10.43 4.41 9.14
CA MET A 84 -10.55 5.83 8.79
C MET A 84 -9.17 6.47 8.59
N PHE A 85 -8.21 6.19 9.46
CA PHE A 85 -6.83 6.65 9.32
C PHE A 85 -6.20 6.18 8.01
N VAL A 86 -6.35 4.90 7.66
CA VAL A 86 -5.85 4.32 6.40
C VAL A 86 -6.49 4.98 5.19
N LYS A 87 -7.78 5.28 5.26
CA LYS A 87 -8.48 5.99 4.19
C LYS A 87 -7.90 7.38 3.96
N VAL A 88 -7.76 8.18 5.01
CA VAL A 88 -7.14 9.52 4.93
C VAL A 88 -5.69 9.43 4.43
N TYR A 89 -4.92 8.47 4.94
CA TYR A 89 -3.54 8.23 4.51
C TYR A 89 -3.44 7.94 3.02
N ASN A 90 -4.33 7.11 2.48
CA ASN A 90 -4.29 6.69 1.09
C ASN A 90 -4.92 7.69 0.12
N GLU A 91 -5.98 8.38 0.51
CA GLU A 91 -6.81 9.17 -0.40
C GLU A 91 -6.60 10.68 -0.27
N GLU A 92 -6.16 11.16 0.90
CA GLU A 92 -6.10 12.60 1.19
C GLU A 92 -4.68 13.09 1.47
N ARG A 93 -3.82 12.24 2.06
CA ARG A 93 -2.47 12.64 2.45
C ARG A 93 -1.51 12.65 1.27
N GLU A 94 -0.96 13.81 0.97
CA GLU A 94 0.11 13.97 0.00
C GLU A 94 1.46 13.50 0.57
N HIS A 95 2.25 12.80 -0.25
CA HIS A 95 3.55 12.28 0.14
C HIS A 95 4.67 12.80 -0.75
N GLY A 96 5.68 13.42 -0.13
CA GLY A 96 6.85 13.95 -0.84
C GLY A 96 7.62 12.89 -1.64
N GLY A 97 7.74 11.68 -1.10
CA GLY A 97 8.41 10.56 -1.77
C GLY A 97 7.74 10.06 -3.06
N ILE A 98 6.51 10.49 -3.33
CA ILE A 98 5.75 10.22 -4.56
C ILE A 98 5.28 11.51 -5.23
N ASN A 99 6.12 12.55 -5.18
CA ASN A 99 5.89 13.84 -5.83
C ASN A 99 4.62 14.57 -5.39
N GLY A 100 4.23 14.43 -4.13
CA GLY A 100 3.04 15.04 -3.55
C GLY A 100 1.72 14.39 -3.98
N PHE A 101 1.74 13.19 -4.57
CA PHE A 101 0.53 12.41 -4.80
C PHE A 101 0.11 11.67 -3.54
N THR A 102 -1.18 11.31 -3.50
CA THR A 102 -1.65 10.33 -2.54
C THR A 102 -1.27 8.91 -2.98
N PRO A 103 -1.16 7.93 -2.06
CA PRO A 103 -0.95 6.53 -2.43
C PRO A 103 -1.98 5.99 -3.43
N SER A 104 -3.26 6.36 -3.28
CA SER A 104 -4.32 5.93 -4.19
C SER A 104 -4.15 6.49 -5.60
N GLU A 105 -3.82 7.77 -5.75
CA GLU A 105 -3.51 8.37 -7.05
C GLU A 105 -2.32 7.68 -7.72
N MET A 106 -1.25 7.43 -6.97
CA MET A 106 -0.07 6.75 -7.48
C MET A 106 -0.36 5.30 -7.89
N PHE A 107 -1.20 4.60 -7.14
CA PHE A 107 -1.61 3.23 -7.46
C PHE A 107 -2.38 3.17 -8.78
N LEU A 108 -3.35 4.05 -8.97
CA LEU A 108 -4.14 4.15 -10.20
C LEU A 108 -3.27 4.52 -11.42
N MET A 109 -2.32 5.44 -11.27
CA MET A 109 -1.41 5.82 -12.34
C MET A 109 -0.49 4.68 -12.78
N LYS A 110 0.01 3.86 -11.86
CA LYS A 110 0.85 2.69 -12.18
C LYS A 110 0.04 1.57 -12.84
N GLY A 111 -1.25 1.45 -12.54
CA GLY A 111 -2.15 0.51 -13.19
C GLY A 111 -2.38 0.82 -14.66
N THR A 112 -2.30 2.07 -15.06
CA THR A 112 -2.48 2.57 -16.44
C THR A 112 -1.16 2.68 -17.20
N ARG A 113 -0.24 1.75 -17.20
CA ARG A 113 1.01 1.72 -17.99
C ARG A 113 1.35 3.06 -18.70
N LEU A 114 1.70 4.07 -17.93
CA LEU A 114 2.16 5.34 -18.48
C LEU A 114 3.59 5.16 -18.97
N ASN A 115 3.80 5.13 -20.28
CA ASN A 115 5.12 5.16 -20.90
C ASN A 115 5.92 6.36 -20.34
N ASN A 116 7.12 6.09 -19.88
CA ASN A 116 7.96 6.93 -19.01
C ASN A 116 8.30 8.35 -19.53
N HIS A 117 7.99 8.72 -20.77
CA HIS A 117 8.39 10.02 -21.33
C HIS A 117 7.36 11.14 -21.18
N ASN A 118 6.10 10.82 -20.88
CA ASN A 118 5.02 11.82 -20.73
C ASN A 118 4.40 11.86 -19.33
N SER A 119 4.90 11.08 -18.39
CA SER A 119 4.31 10.95 -17.05
C SER A 119 4.31 12.27 -16.28
N ASN A 120 5.39 13.05 -16.33
CA ASN A 120 5.49 14.32 -15.61
C ASN A 120 4.54 15.40 -16.13
N LYS A 121 4.18 15.42 -17.43
CA LYS A 121 3.23 16.37 -17.99
C LYS A 121 1.78 16.01 -17.67
N ARG A 122 1.42 14.70 -17.77
CA ARG A 122 0.06 14.22 -17.43
C ARG A 122 -0.25 14.32 -15.93
N VAL A 123 0.75 14.06 -15.10
CA VAL A 123 0.68 14.16 -13.65
C VAL A 123 0.33 15.60 -13.21
N LYS A 124 0.96 16.62 -13.83
CA LYS A 124 0.61 18.02 -13.59
C LYS A 124 -0.81 18.37 -14.06
N GLN A 125 -1.28 17.77 -15.17
CA GLN A 125 -2.63 17.97 -15.67
C GLN A 125 -3.72 17.37 -14.76
N ILE A 126 -3.50 16.19 -14.19
CA ILE A 126 -4.44 15.55 -13.25
C ILE A 126 -4.59 16.41 -11.98
N LYS A 127 -3.48 16.92 -11.43
CA LYS A 127 -3.54 17.83 -10.27
C LYS A 127 -4.25 19.15 -10.57
N SER A 128 -4.11 19.70 -11.77
CA SER A 128 -4.81 20.93 -12.16
C SER A 128 -6.31 20.73 -12.32
N VAL A 129 -6.75 19.53 -12.74
CA VAL A 129 -8.19 19.20 -12.88
C VAL A 129 -8.84 18.95 -11.52
N THR A 130 -8.15 18.31 -10.57
CA THR A 130 -8.68 18.07 -9.23
C THR A 130 -8.76 19.32 -8.36
N HIS A 131 -7.97 20.35 -8.66
CA HIS A 131 -8.04 21.64 -7.94
C HIS A 131 -9.14 22.60 -8.45
N VAL A 132 -9.71 22.35 -9.62
CA VAL A 132 -10.79 23.18 -10.22
C VAL A 132 -12.18 22.72 -9.77
N GLY A 133 -12.30 21.62 -9.04
CA GLY A 133 -13.57 21.03 -8.56
C GLY A 133 -13.89 21.27 -7.08
N LYS A 134 -13.28 22.29 -6.45
CA LYS A 134 -13.67 22.71 -5.09
C LYS A 134 -14.31 24.07 -5.09
#